data_f5f67a8b19df2eae628406c952be963a
#
_entry.id   f5f67a8b19df2eae628406c952be963a
#
_cell.length_a   1.000
_cell.length_b   1.000
_cell.length_c   1.000
_cell.angle_alpha   90.00
_cell.angle_beta   90.00
_cell.angle_gamma   90.00
#
_symmetry.space_group_name_H-M   'P 1'
#
loop_
_entity.id
_entity.type
_entity.pdbx_description
1 polymer ?
#
loop_
_entity_poly.entity_id
_entity_poly.type
_entity_poly.pdbx_seq_one_letter_code
_entity_poly.pdbx_strand_id
1 'polypeptide(L)'
;DDVILNLGPFEQQFNENRPFFTEGTDLFSKGNLLYSRRIGGAPTNYPITGTNEIITDNPASVNLINALKISGRTKGGLGIGVLNAVTEKTTATITNTVTGDSRKEVVEPLANYNVLVLDQRFRKNSSIAFVNTNVTRNGSFRDGNVSALVWDLNTKANSYNLSGDFKYSYVNEDKIKTGIATQLNFAETSGNYRYSLGADMYTKDFDNNDLGINFETNYYSFYGNANYRILNPTKRFNGFRVNYNNFIQFNKETGQVQGSNININTNIETLKNNSYGFGINFNPFERYDYYEPRQEGRFVITPTSYSFWAYYSRNYNYKFAFDINPEYSKADEPGRDFIGITLSPRYRFNDKLAMVYDFSYSRRNNNKGRIAVLENVFDALGNNTILFANRNVVTYAHIISGKYSINSQMNFNLSIRQYWSYAENKNILSLTDKGRLVDYLGYKENKNSSFYTWNMDLSYSWWFAPGSQVSFLYRNSSATFENVINKNYKDNINALLTNEKLQHTLSVSVRYFIDYNEIKNQFVKS
;
A
#
# COMPACT_ATOMS: atom_id res chain seq x y z
N ASP A 1 -2.01 -12.07 1.60
CA ASP A 1 -2.13 -10.69 1.13
C ASP A 1 -3.28 -10.56 0.14
N ASP A 2 -3.96 -9.43 0.15
CA ASP A 2 -5.10 -9.15 -0.72
C ASP A 2 -4.63 -8.67 -2.10
N VAL A 3 -4.15 -9.60 -2.92
CA VAL A 3 -3.70 -9.29 -4.29
C VAL A 3 -4.88 -8.84 -5.13
N ILE A 4 -4.68 -7.76 -5.90
CA ILE A 4 -5.66 -7.17 -6.81
C ILE A 4 -5.09 -7.04 -8.22
N LEU A 5 -5.94 -6.84 -9.22
CA LEU A 5 -5.50 -6.49 -10.58
C LEU A 5 -4.84 -5.11 -10.55
N ASN A 6 -3.52 -5.07 -10.65
CA ASN A 6 -2.76 -3.83 -10.73
C ASN A 6 -2.53 -3.45 -12.20
N LEU A 7 -3.16 -2.37 -12.64
CA LEU A 7 -3.03 -1.81 -13.99
C LEU A 7 -2.15 -0.55 -14.03
N GLY A 8 -1.77 -0.04 -12.86
CA GLY A 8 -0.99 1.19 -12.72
C GLY A 8 0.53 0.99 -12.79
N PRO A 9 1.29 2.07 -12.80
CA PRO A 9 2.76 2.04 -12.86
C PRO A 9 3.42 1.66 -11.52
N PHE A 10 2.70 1.74 -10.41
CA PHE A 10 3.25 1.58 -9.07
C PHE A 10 3.01 0.18 -8.51
N GLU A 11 3.92 -0.28 -7.66
CA GLU A 11 3.76 -1.54 -6.94
C GLU A 11 2.61 -1.50 -5.93
N GLN A 12 2.02 -2.66 -5.62
CA GLN A 12 1.01 -2.79 -4.59
C GLN A 12 1.67 -2.87 -3.21
N GLN A 13 1.22 -2.04 -2.27
CA GLN A 13 1.64 -2.11 -0.88
C GLN A 13 0.78 -3.09 -0.09
N PHE A 14 1.42 -3.82 0.83
CA PHE A 14 0.76 -4.75 1.73
C PHE A 14 1.08 -4.42 3.18
N ASN A 15 0.13 -4.65 4.06
CA ASN A 15 0.35 -4.54 5.50
C ASN A 15 1.36 -5.59 5.99
N GLU A 16 2.16 -5.23 6.98
CA GLU A 16 3.06 -6.18 7.63
C GLU A 16 2.27 -7.11 8.57
N ASN A 17 2.43 -8.41 8.40
CA ASN A 17 1.75 -9.44 9.19
C ASN A 17 2.71 -10.30 10.03
N ARG A 18 4.04 -10.15 9.83
CA ARG A 18 5.05 -10.90 10.59
C ARG A 18 5.22 -10.28 11.98
N PRO A 19 4.97 -11.03 13.08
CA PRO A 19 4.99 -10.48 14.45
C PRO A 19 6.27 -9.74 14.80
N PHE A 20 7.42 -10.25 14.38
CA PHE A 20 8.72 -9.60 14.62
C PHE A 20 8.76 -8.16 14.12
N PHE A 21 8.15 -7.85 12.98
CA PHE A 21 8.16 -6.51 12.39
C PHE A 21 6.98 -5.64 12.83
N THR A 22 5.94 -6.20 13.45
CA THR A 22 4.77 -5.44 13.93
C THR A 22 4.88 -5.00 15.39
N GLU A 23 5.75 -5.60 16.18
CA GLU A 23 5.96 -5.26 17.58
C GLU A 23 7.00 -4.14 17.75
N GLY A 24 6.81 -3.23 18.73
CA GLY A 24 7.76 -2.18 19.09
C GLY A 24 8.12 -1.21 17.95
N THR A 25 7.13 -0.84 17.13
CA THR A 25 7.34 -0.08 15.90
C THR A 25 7.38 1.44 16.09
N ASP A 26 7.04 1.98 17.25
CA ASP A 26 6.90 3.42 17.51
C ASP A 26 8.14 4.25 17.16
N LEU A 27 9.35 3.71 17.38
CA LEU A 27 10.59 4.36 16.97
C LEU A 27 10.88 4.18 15.48
N PHE A 28 10.65 2.98 14.94
CA PHE A 28 10.98 2.66 13.54
C PHE A 28 10.04 3.29 12.51
N SER A 29 8.88 3.80 12.93
CA SER A 29 7.96 4.57 12.07
C SER A 29 8.41 6.02 11.82
N LYS A 30 9.41 6.52 12.55
CA LYS A 30 9.91 7.89 12.40
C LYS A 30 10.45 8.13 10.98
N GLY A 31 10.06 9.26 10.39
CA GLY A 31 10.48 9.66 9.05
C GLY A 31 9.92 8.83 7.89
N ASN A 32 9.12 7.79 8.18
CA ASN A 32 8.53 6.90 7.17
C ASN A 32 9.58 6.29 6.20
N LEU A 33 10.70 5.81 6.77
CA LEU A 33 11.82 5.24 6.01
C LEU A 33 11.87 3.71 6.04
N LEU A 34 11.01 3.04 6.82
CA LEU A 34 10.98 1.60 6.93
C LEU A 34 9.65 1.02 6.41
N TYR A 35 9.72 0.30 5.32
CA TYR A 35 8.72 -0.64 4.85
C TYR A 35 9.29 -2.05 5.03
N SER A 36 8.98 -2.69 6.14
CA SER A 36 9.61 -3.93 6.59
C SER A 36 9.48 -5.10 5.61
N ARG A 37 8.49 -5.06 4.71
CA ARG A 37 8.32 -6.08 3.66
C ARG A 37 9.41 -6.06 2.59
N ARG A 38 10.27 -5.03 2.55
CA ARG A 38 11.50 -5.08 1.73
C ARG A 38 12.45 -6.17 2.23
N ILE A 39 12.43 -6.44 3.53
CA ILE A 39 13.29 -7.49 4.14
C ILE A 39 12.62 -8.86 3.91
N GLY A 40 13.25 -9.68 3.06
CA GLY A 40 12.71 -10.98 2.65
C GLY A 40 11.53 -10.90 1.69
N GLY A 41 11.36 -9.77 1.01
CA GLY A 41 10.40 -9.57 -0.08
C GLY A 41 10.81 -10.25 -1.39
N ALA A 42 10.22 -9.83 -2.51
CA ALA A 42 10.64 -10.29 -3.83
C ALA A 42 12.09 -9.87 -4.12
N PRO A 43 12.86 -10.68 -4.88
CA PRO A 43 14.19 -10.29 -5.33
C PRO A 43 14.20 -8.96 -6.07
N THR A 44 15.27 -8.18 -5.92
CA THR A 44 15.38 -6.83 -6.51
C THR A 44 15.74 -6.86 -7.99
N ASN A 45 16.39 -7.94 -8.46
CA ASN A 45 16.78 -8.09 -9.87
C ASN A 45 15.89 -9.13 -10.57
N TYR A 46 15.62 -8.87 -11.84
CA TYR A 46 14.92 -9.82 -12.70
C TYR A 46 15.91 -10.56 -13.57
N PRO A 47 15.81 -11.91 -13.73
CA PRO A 47 16.76 -12.68 -14.53
C PRO A 47 16.69 -12.32 -16.01
N ILE A 48 17.85 -12.18 -16.65
CA ILE A 48 17.98 -11.80 -18.06
C ILE A 48 18.10 -13.08 -18.90
N THR A 49 17.19 -13.27 -19.86
CA THR A 49 17.19 -14.40 -20.79
C THR A 49 17.88 -14.07 -22.10
N GLY A 50 18.71 -14.99 -22.59
CA GLY A 50 19.28 -14.96 -23.94
C GLY A 50 18.36 -15.57 -24.99
N THR A 51 18.88 -15.73 -26.21
CA THR A 51 18.17 -16.41 -27.30
C THR A 51 17.90 -17.86 -26.93
N ASN A 52 16.68 -18.35 -27.11
CA ASN A 52 16.21 -19.69 -26.75
C ASN A 52 16.29 -20.01 -25.23
N GLU A 53 16.32 -19.04 -24.36
CA GLU A 53 16.27 -19.24 -22.91
C GLU A 53 14.89 -18.85 -22.35
N ILE A 54 14.44 -19.63 -21.35
CA ILE A 54 13.23 -19.37 -20.59
C ILE A 54 13.54 -19.43 -19.09
N ILE A 55 12.84 -18.65 -18.30
CA ILE A 55 12.93 -18.71 -16.85
C ILE A 55 12.09 -19.90 -16.38
N THR A 56 12.73 -20.92 -15.82
CA THR A 56 12.06 -22.13 -15.33
C THR A 56 11.78 -22.09 -13.83
N ASP A 57 12.53 -21.29 -13.08
CA ASP A 57 12.29 -21.02 -11.66
C ASP A 57 12.72 -19.59 -11.32
N ASN A 58 11.81 -18.85 -10.71
CA ASN A 58 12.07 -17.49 -10.22
C ASN A 58 11.45 -17.32 -8.82
N PRO A 59 12.26 -17.33 -7.76
CA PRO A 59 11.78 -17.22 -6.40
C PRO A 59 10.96 -15.95 -6.16
N ALA A 60 9.77 -16.08 -5.56
CA ALA A 60 8.89 -14.96 -5.26
C ALA A 60 9.29 -14.19 -3.98
N SER A 61 10.22 -14.74 -3.18
CA SER A 61 10.69 -14.14 -1.93
C SER A 61 12.09 -14.59 -1.61
N VAL A 62 12.79 -13.80 -0.80
CA VAL A 62 14.15 -14.06 -0.31
C VAL A 62 14.10 -14.53 1.14
N ASN A 63 14.82 -15.59 1.48
CA ASN A 63 14.83 -16.12 2.84
C ASN A 63 15.63 -15.22 3.79
N LEU A 64 15.10 -15.06 4.99
CA LEU A 64 15.74 -14.34 6.09
C LEU A 64 16.68 -15.30 6.85
N ILE A 65 17.97 -14.99 6.90
CA ILE A 65 18.94 -15.76 7.69
C ILE A 65 18.81 -15.42 9.17
N ASN A 66 18.78 -14.10 9.47
CA ASN A 66 18.70 -13.61 10.84
C ASN A 66 18.08 -12.22 10.88
N ALA A 67 17.42 -11.91 12.00
CA ALA A 67 16.95 -10.56 12.30
C ALA A 67 17.06 -10.28 13.81
N LEU A 68 17.58 -9.11 14.15
CA LEU A 68 17.69 -8.58 15.50
C LEU A 68 17.00 -7.21 15.55
N LYS A 69 16.17 -7.00 16.58
CA LYS A 69 15.55 -5.72 16.83
C LYS A 69 15.63 -5.37 18.32
N ILE A 70 16.18 -4.20 18.62
CA ILE A 70 16.28 -3.65 19.97
C ILE A 70 15.65 -2.28 19.93
N SER A 71 14.73 -2.01 20.84
CA SER A 71 14.15 -0.69 21.01
C SER A 71 13.87 -0.40 22.48
N GLY A 72 14.04 0.84 22.86
CA GLY A 72 13.77 1.27 24.24
C GLY A 72 13.90 2.77 24.40
N ARG A 73 13.44 3.26 25.54
CA ARG A 73 13.52 4.69 25.88
C ARG A 73 14.09 4.87 27.28
N THR A 74 15.09 5.71 27.40
CA THR A 74 15.68 6.08 28.68
C THR A 74 14.75 6.96 29.50
N LYS A 75 14.99 7.06 30.80
CA LYS A 75 14.28 8.01 31.71
C LYS A 75 14.45 9.47 31.26
N GLY A 76 15.56 9.82 30.60
CA GLY A 76 15.82 11.16 30.06
C GLY A 76 15.12 11.44 28.72
N GLY A 77 14.30 10.51 28.24
CA GLY A 77 13.50 10.69 27.03
C GLY A 77 14.20 10.31 25.71
N LEU A 78 15.45 9.85 25.74
CA LEU A 78 16.15 9.35 24.55
C LEU A 78 15.63 7.94 24.19
N GLY A 79 14.96 7.82 23.06
CA GLY A 79 14.58 6.58 22.42
C GLY A 79 15.71 6.10 21.53
N ILE A 80 16.05 4.82 21.61
CA ILE A 80 17.05 4.16 20.77
C ILE A 80 16.38 2.96 20.11
N GLY A 81 16.41 2.91 18.79
CA GLY A 81 15.93 1.79 17.98
C GLY A 81 17.05 1.29 17.07
N VAL A 82 17.34 -0.01 17.11
CA VAL A 82 18.28 -0.66 16.23
C VAL A 82 17.59 -1.89 15.64
N LEU A 83 17.61 -2.01 14.33
CA LEU A 83 17.18 -3.20 13.61
C LEU A 83 18.29 -3.61 12.67
N ASN A 84 18.66 -4.89 12.70
CA ASN A 84 19.54 -5.51 11.73
C ASN A 84 18.86 -6.76 11.19
N ALA A 85 18.94 -6.98 9.87
CA ALA A 85 18.48 -8.20 9.24
C ALA A 85 19.43 -8.61 8.12
N VAL A 86 19.56 -9.91 7.91
CA VAL A 86 20.41 -10.49 6.86
C VAL A 86 19.58 -11.48 6.05
N THR A 87 19.58 -11.32 4.74
CA THR A 87 18.91 -12.24 3.81
C THR A 87 19.93 -13.03 3.01
N GLU A 88 19.54 -14.25 2.60
CA GLU A 88 20.42 -15.12 1.83
C GLU A 88 20.54 -14.71 0.36
N LYS A 89 21.59 -15.21 -0.29
CA LYS A 89 21.73 -15.13 -1.74
C LYS A 89 20.67 -16.00 -2.42
N THR A 90 19.90 -15.42 -3.31
CA THR A 90 18.80 -16.08 -4.04
C THR A 90 19.08 -16.08 -5.54
N THR A 91 18.80 -17.19 -6.21
CA THR A 91 19.06 -17.38 -7.65
C THR A 91 17.81 -17.82 -8.37
N ALA A 92 17.60 -17.31 -9.57
CA ALA A 92 16.65 -17.86 -10.55
C ALA A 92 17.32 -18.94 -11.40
N THR A 93 16.53 -19.85 -11.97
CA THR A 93 16.98 -20.87 -12.91
C THR A 93 16.50 -20.54 -14.31
N ILE A 94 17.41 -20.49 -15.25
CA ILE A 94 17.15 -20.21 -16.67
C ILE A 94 17.55 -21.44 -17.45
N THR A 95 16.65 -21.94 -18.33
CA THR A 95 16.87 -23.16 -19.12
C THR A 95 16.83 -22.83 -20.61
N ASN A 96 17.83 -23.31 -21.35
CA ASN A 96 17.87 -23.23 -22.79
C ASN A 96 16.91 -24.28 -23.38
N THR A 97 15.95 -23.84 -24.18
CA THR A 97 14.89 -24.68 -24.76
C THR A 97 15.36 -25.61 -25.87
N VAL A 98 16.56 -25.38 -26.41
CA VAL A 98 17.15 -26.19 -27.49
C VAL A 98 18.08 -27.28 -26.96
N THR A 99 18.98 -26.88 -26.01
CA THR A 99 19.99 -27.81 -25.47
C THR A 99 19.52 -28.52 -24.18
N GLY A 100 18.53 -27.97 -23.49
CA GLY A 100 18.10 -28.45 -22.18
C GLY A 100 19.00 -28.04 -21.02
N ASP A 101 20.11 -27.34 -21.28
CA ASP A 101 21.05 -26.88 -20.25
C ASP A 101 20.41 -25.79 -19.37
N SER A 102 20.71 -25.85 -18.08
CA SER A 102 20.21 -24.86 -17.12
C SER A 102 21.37 -24.10 -16.47
N ARG A 103 21.21 -22.79 -16.30
CA ARG A 103 22.11 -21.93 -15.54
C ARG A 103 21.37 -21.21 -14.41
N LYS A 104 22.12 -20.84 -13.37
CA LYS A 104 21.60 -20.03 -12.27
C LYS A 104 22.07 -18.59 -12.40
N GLU A 105 21.15 -17.65 -12.21
CA GLU A 105 21.44 -16.22 -12.18
C GLU A 105 21.06 -15.63 -10.82
N VAL A 106 21.92 -14.77 -10.25
CA VAL A 106 21.66 -14.13 -8.96
C VAL A 106 20.62 -13.04 -9.12
N VAL A 107 19.46 -13.22 -8.52
CA VAL A 107 18.36 -12.25 -8.50
C VAL A 107 18.32 -11.43 -7.22
N GLU A 108 18.87 -11.94 -6.11
CA GLU A 108 19.19 -11.18 -4.90
C GLU A 108 20.50 -11.69 -4.32
N PRO A 109 21.52 -10.83 -4.12
CA PRO A 109 22.72 -11.21 -3.42
C PRO A 109 22.46 -11.33 -1.90
N LEU A 110 23.44 -11.83 -1.15
CA LEU A 110 23.40 -11.71 0.31
C LEU A 110 23.33 -10.22 0.67
N ALA A 111 22.29 -9.83 1.41
CA ALA A 111 22.02 -8.44 1.77
C ALA A 111 21.93 -8.24 3.28
N ASN A 112 22.48 -7.13 3.74
CA ASN A 112 22.45 -6.70 5.15
C ASN A 112 21.67 -5.40 5.27
N TYR A 113 20.58 -5.43 6.02
CA TYR A 113 19.66 -4.33 6.26
C TYR A 113 19.87 -3.77 7.67
N ASN A 114 20.04 -2.47 7.79
CA ASN A 114 20.25 -1.80 9.06
C ASN A 114 19.32 -0.60 9.21
N VAL A 115 18.74 -0.44 10.39
CA VAL A 115 17.97 0.76 10.76
C VAL A 115 18.45 1.24 12.13
N LEU A 116 18.81 2.52 12.21
CA LEU A 116 19.15 3.20 13.46
C LEU A 116 18.18 4.35 13.67
N VAL A 117 17.60 4.44 14.87
CA VAL A 117 16.76 5.56 15.28
C VAL A 117 17.24 6.09 16.63
N LEU A 118 17.46 7.40 16.68
CA LEU A 118 17.75 8.14 17.90
C LEU A 118 16.69 9.23 18.02
N ASP A 119 15.76 9.12 19.00
CA ASP A 119 14.61 10.02 19.17
C ASP A 119 14.67 10.67 20.55
N GLN A 120 15.04 11.94 20.61
CA GLN A 120 15.04 12.69 21.86
C GLN A 120 13.69 13.37 22.08
N ARG A 121 12.95 12.93 23.07
CA ARG A 121 11.74 13.61 23.57
C ARG A 121 12.10 14.68 24.58
N PHE A 122 11.40 15.80 24.49
CA PHE A 122 11.51 16.90 25.45
C PHE A 122 10.15 17.60 25.63
N ARG A 123 10.00 18.35 26.73
CA ARG A 123 8.74 19.04 27.08
C ARG A 123 7.51 18.12 27.12
N LYS A 124 7.66 16.81 27.30
CA LYS A 124 6.63 15.76 27.31
C LYS A 124 5.93 15.50 25.97
N ASN A 125 5.91 16.44 25.02
CA ASN A 125 5.09 16.40 23.81
C ASN A 125 5.84 16.80 22.53
N SER A 126 7.14 16.97 22.60
CA SER A 126 7.98 17.33 21.44
C SER A 126 9.11 16.35 21.28
N SER A 127 9.56 16.14 20.05
CA SER A 127 10.72 15.29 19.77
C SER A 127 11.51 15.78 18.56
N ILE A 128 12.81 15.42 18.56
CA ILE A 128 13.68 15.49 17.40
C ILE A 128 14.33 14.11 17.27
N ALA A 129 14.31 13.54 16.08
CA ALA A 129 14.86 12.23 15.80
C ALA A 129 15.84 12.27 14.64
N PHE A 130 16.93 11.50 14.78
CA PHE A 130 17.78 11.09 13.68
C PHE A 130 17.42 9.65 13.30
N VAL A 131 17.22 9.39 12.01
CA VAL A 131 16.93 8.07 11.46
C VAL A 131 17.91 7.79 10.34
N ASN A 132 18.50 6.59 10.35
CA ASN A 132 19.30 6.12 9.23
C ASN A 132 18.83 4.72 8.83
N THR A 133 18.64 4.50 7.54
CA THR A 133 18.41 3.20 6.92
C THR A 133 19.55 2.91 5.96
N ASN A 134 20.07 1.68 6.02
CA ASN A 134 21.19 1.26 5.16
C ASN A 134 20.96 -0.17 4.68
N VAL A 135 21.15 -0.40 3.39
CA VAL A 135 21.16 -1.73 2.78
C VAL A 135 22.47 -1.89 2.02
N THR A 136 23.23 -2.92 2.39
CA THR A 136 24.47 -3.28 1.71
C THR A 136 24.34 -4.68 1.13
N ARG A 137 24.66 -4.83 -0.15
CA ARG A 137 24.59 -6.09 -0.90
C ARG A 137 25.98 -6.58 -1.29
N ASN A 138 26.18 -7.88 -1.24
CA ASN A 138 27.48 -8.48 -1.58
C ASN A 138 27.72 -8.44 -3.10
N GLY A 139 28.86 -7.93 -3.54
CA GLY A 139 29.25 -7.80 -4.94
C GLY A 139 28.93 -6.44 -5.55
N SER A 140 28.83 -6.38 -6.89
CA SER A 140 28.57 -5.14 -7.63
C SER A 140 27.07 -4.91 -7.81
N PHE A 141 26.30 -5.02 -6.72
CA PHE A 141 24.86 -4.76 -6.72
C PHE A 141 24.58 -3.39 -6.09
N ARG A 142 23.37 -2.93 -6.26
CA ARG A 142 22.86 -1.68 -5.70
C ARG A 142 22.95 -1.67 -4.17
N ASP A 143 23.52 -0.61 -3.60
CA ASP A 143 23.48 -0.27 -2.18
C ASP A 143 22.70 1.01 -1.95
N GLY A 144 21.97 1.10 -0.84
CA GLY A 144 21.19 2.28 -0.50
C GLY A 144 21.37 2.73 0.94
N ASN A 145 21.51 4.04 1.12
CA ASN A 145 21.54 4.67 2.45
C ASN A 145 20.65 5.90 2.45
N VAL A 146 19.79 6.02 3.49
CA VAL A 146 18.99 7.23 3.70
C VAL A 146 19.16 7.70 5.14
N SER A 147 19.51 8.96 5.30
CA SER A 147 19.56 9.65 6.59
C SER A 147 18.46 10.69 6.68
N ALA A 148 17.81 10.79 7.83
CA ALA A 148 16.76 11.77 8.07
C ALA A 148 16.90 12.46 9.42
N LEU A 149 16.57 13.74 9.45
CA LEU A 149 16.27 14.52 10.65
C LEU A 149 14.77 14.76 10.67
N VAL A 150 14.10 14.35 11.74
CA VAL A 150 12.64 14.42 11.90
C VAL A 150 12.31 15.21 13.15
N TRP A 151 11.38 16.15 13.08
CA TRP A 151 10.96 16.94 14.24
C TRP A 151 9.45 16.97 14.38
N ASP A 152 8.99 17.00 15.63
CA ASP A 152 7.61 17.17 16.05
C ASP A 152 7.59 18.09 17.27
N LEU A 153 7.33 19.38 17.03
CA LEU A 153 7.45 20.44 18.01
C LEU A 153 6.07 20.95 18.39
N ASN A 154 5.73 20.83 19.66
CA ASN A 154 4.43 21.24 20.18
C ASN A 154 4.59 22.38 21.21
N THR A 155 3.63 23.28 21.27
CA THR A 155 3.50 24.24 22.37
C THR A 155 3.19 23.51 23.69
N LYS A 156 3.48 24.13 24.82
CA LYS A 156 3.20 23.54 26.15
C LYS A 156 1.72 23.18 26.33
N ALA A 157 0.82 23.98 25.76
CA ALA A 157 -0.63 23.80 25.81
C ALA A 157 -1.17 22.83 24.72
N ASN A 158 -0.31 22.24 23.87
CA ASN A 158 -0.69 21.48 22.70
C ASN A 158 -1.66 22.23 21.76
N SER A 159 -1.53 23.55 21.67
CA SER A 159 -2.37 24.37 20.80
C SER A 159 -1.82 24.52 19.38
N TYR A 160 -0.51 24.46 19.23
CA TYR A 160 0.14 24.53 17.93
C TYR A 160 1.20 23.45 17.81
N ASN A 161 1.36 22.94 16.60
CA ASN A 161 2.36 21.95 16.20
C ASN A 161 3.14 22.45 14.99
N LEU A 162 4.46 22.28 15.00
CA LEU A 162 5.35 22.42 13.86
C LEU A 162 6.08 21.10 13.68
N SER A 163 5.78 20.39 12.61
CA SER A 163 6.39 19.09 12.31
C SER A 163 6.99 19.07 10.93
N GLY A 164 7.95 18.19 10.71
CA GLY A 164 8.58 18.04 9.41
C GLY A 164 9.75 17.07 9.44
N ASP A 165 10.39 16.96 8.30
CA ASP A 165 11.59 16.17 8.13
C ASP A 165 12.48 16.73 7.02
N PHE A 166 13.75 16.34 7.09
CA PHE A 166 14.73 16.50 6.01
C PHE A 166 15.39 15.14 5.81
N LYS A 167 15.41 14.64 4.58
CA LYS A 167 15.94 13.33 4.20
C LYS A 167 16.99 13.51 3.11
N TYR A 168 18.05 12.73 3.22
CA TYR A 168 19.09 12.64 2.21
C TYR A 168 19.29 11.19 1.83
N SER A 169 19.16 10.85 0.56
CA SER A 169 19.41 9.52 0.01
C SER A 169 20.74 9.47 -0.73
N TYR A 170 21.45 8.37 -0.59
CA TYR A 170 22.65 8.00 -1.31
C TYR A 170 22.48 6.58 -1.82
N VAL A 171 22.48 6.41 -3.13
CA VAL A 171 22.36 5.12 -3.80
C VAL A 171 23.59 4.89 -4.65
N ASN A 172 24.28 3.77 -4.41
CA ASN A 172 25.42 3.32 -5.19
C ASN A 172 25.00 2.14 -6.06
N GLU A 173 24.94 2.38 -7.34
CA GLU A 173 24.57 1.43 -8.39
C GLU A 173 25.61 1.58 -9.53
N ASP A 174 25.25 1.53 -10.79
CA ASP A 174 26.16 1.86 -11.91
C ASP A 174 26.74 3.28 -11.79
N LYS A 175 25.97 4.18 -11.22
CA LYS A 175 26.36 5.55 -10.88
C LYS A 175 25.84 5.91 -9.49
N ILE A 176 26.60 6.73 -8.79
CA ILE A 176 26.14 7.32 -7.53
C ILE A 176 25.01 8.31 -7.82
N LYS A 177 23.85 8.09 -7.16
CA LYS A 177 22.70 8.98 -7.16
C LYS A 177 22.48 9.54 -5.76
N THR A 178 22.25 10.84 -5.66
CA THR A 178 21.94 11.49 -4.38
C THR A 178 20.70 12.35 -4.52
N GLY A 179 19.85 12.32 -3.51
CA GLY A 179 18.60 13.07 -3.56
C GLY A 179 18.19 13.60 -2.19
N ILE A 180 17.28 14.57 -2.21
CA ILE A 180 16.73 15.21 -1.03
C ILE A 180 15.21 15.09 -1.06
N ALA A 181 14.60 14.78 0.11
CA ALA A 181 13.19 14.98 0.36
C ALA A 181 13.01 15.77 1.65
N THR A 182 12.02 16.65 1.68
CA THR A 182 11.73 17.47 2.86
C THR A 182 10.26 17.77 2.96
N GLN A 183 9.75 17.85 4.18
CA GLN A 183 8.37 18.18 4.50
C GLN A 183 8.33 19.15 5.67
N LEU A 184 7.43 20.13 5.60
CA LEU A 184 7.13 21.05 6.69
C LEU A 184 5.62 21.16 6.84
N ASN A 185 5.12 21.08 8.07
CA ASN A 185 3.71 21.24 8.40
C ASN A 185 3.54 22.07 9.66
N PHE A 186 2.64 23.04 9.61
CA PHE A 186 2.19 23.83 10.75
C PHE A 186 0.70 23.58 10.99
N ALA A 187 0.30 23.36 12.25
CA ALA A 187 -1.08 23.08 12.59
C ALA A 187 -1.52 23.73 13.89
N GLU A 188 -2.75 24.21 13.94
CA GLU A 188 -3.51 24.42 15.17
C GLU A 188 -4.16 23.11 15.60
N THR A 189 -3.85 22.64 16.80
CA THR A 189 -4.20 21.29 17.29
C THR A 189 -5.24 21.29 18.41
N SER A 190 -5.67 22.49 18.88
CA SER A 190 -6.67 22.64 19.96
C SER A 190 -7.95 23.33 19.47
N GLY A 191 -8.97 23.32 20.31
CA GLY A 191 -10.25 23.97 20.01
C GLY A 191 -11.16 23.22 19.02
N ASN A 192 -12.29 23.82 18.72
CA ASN A 192 -13.27 23.28 17.78
C ASN A 192 -12.92 23.60 16.31
N TYR A 193 -12.25 24.70 16.07
CA TYR A 193 -11.68 25.08 14.78
C TYR A 193 -10.21 24.68 14.76
N ARG A 194 -9.81 23.97 13.74
CA ARG A 194 -8.42 23.57 13.53
C ARG A 194 -8.04 23.71 12.08
N TYR A 195 -6.78 24.02 11.85
CA TYR A 195 -6.23 24.12 10.51
C TYR A 195 -4.79 23.57 10.48
N SER A 196 -4.37 23.18 9.32
CA SER A 196 -2.97 22.89 9.03
C SER A 196 -2.61 23.36 7.63
N LEU A 197 -1.37 23.76 7.48
CA LEU A 197 -0.75 24.12 6.21
C LEU A 197 0.59 23.41 6.12
N GLY A 198 0.86 22.82 4.97
CA GLY A 198 2.10 22.10 4.76
C GLY A 198 2.59 22.21 3.32
N ALA A 199 3.87 21.90 3.19
CA ALA A 199 4.56 21.77 1.91
C ALA A 199 5.54 20.61 1.97
N ASP A 200 5.76 19.94 0.86
CA ASP A 200 6.80 18.94 0.68
C ASP A 200 7.51 19.11 -0.67
N MET A 201 8.70 18.55 -0.75
CA MET A 201 9.51 18.56 -1.96
C MET A 201 10.34 17.28 -2.03
N TYR A 202 10.38 16.70 -3.22
CA TYR A 202 11.24 15.56 -3.56
C TYR A 202 12.06 15.88 -4.79
N THR A 203 13.37 15.73 -4.72
CA THR A 203 14.23 15.85 -5.90
C THR A 203 14.11 14.61 -6.80
N LYS A 204 14.49 14.72 -8.06
CA LYS A 204 14.39 13.65 -9.07
C LYS A 204 15.08 12.36 -8.62
N ASP A 205 16.27 12.49 -8.04
CA ASP A 205 17.14 11.37 -7.66
C ASP A 205 16.97 10.92 -6.21
N PHE A 206 15.96 11.43 -5.49
CA PHE A 206 15.65 10.92 -4.16
C PHE A 206 15.10 9.50 -4.25
N ASP A 207 15.75 8.58 -3.56
CA ASP A 207 15.36 7.17 -3.58
C ASP A 207 15.62 6.51 -2.22
N ASN A 208 14.55 6.01 -1.60
CA ASN A 208 14.56 5.27 -0.33
C ASN A 208 14.01 3.85 -0.48
N ASN A 209 13.85 3.33 -1.71
CA ASN A 209 13.12 2.11 -1.99
C ASN A 209 13.85 0.83 -1.56
N ASP A 210 15.10 0.90 -1.10
CA ASP A 210 15.80 -0.27 -0.55
C ASP A 210 15.19 -0.76 0.78
N LEU A 211 14.72 0.15 1.63
CA LEU A 211 14.01 -0.17 2.89
C LEU A 211 12.70 0.58 3.06
N GLY A 212 12.48 1.63 2.31
CA GLY A 212 11.25 2.41 2.28
C GLY A 212 10.38 2.10 1.08
N ILE A 213 9.44 3.00 0.85
CA ILE A 213 8.60 3.02 -0.34
C ILE A 213 8.40 4.47 -0.76
N ASN A 214 8.73 4.77 -2.01
CA ASN A 214 8.48 6.06 -2.63
C ASN A 214 8.08 5.85 -4.09
N PHE A 215 6.90 6.35 -4.46
CA PHE A 215 6.36 6.16 -5.79
C PHE A 215 6.65 7.34 -6.71
N GLU A 216 6.76 8.53 -6.15
CA GLU A 216 6.85 9.77 -6.91
C GLU A 216 8.03 10.60 -6.45
N THR A 217 8.73 11.20 -7.41
CA THR A 217 9.85 12.12 -7.20
C THR A 217 9.72 13.32 -8.12
N ASN A 218 10.67 14.25 -8.09
CA ASN A 218 10.72 15.42 -8.97
C ASN A 218 9.51 16.33 -8.84
N TYR A 219 9.07 16.59 -7.61
CA TYR A 219 7.92 17.46 -7.37
C TYR A 219 8.09 18.33 -6.13
N TYR A 220 7.23 19.35 -6.04
CA TYR A 220 6.90 20.04 -4.81
C TYR A 220 5.38 20.17 -4.69
N SER A 221 4.87 20.13 -3.47
CA SER A 221 3.45 20.24 -3.22
C SER A 221 3.12 21.18 -2.07
N PHE A 222 1.89 21.70 -2.10
CA PHE A 222 1.28 22.45 -1.01
C PHE A 222 -0.04 21.80 -0.64
N TYR A 223 -0.30 21.70 0.65
CA TYR A 223 -1.54 21.15 1.15
C TYR A 223 -2.05 21.89 2.37
N GLY A 224 -3.36 21.87 2.55
CA GLY A 224 -4.02 22.51 3.67
C GLY A 224 -5.25 21.77 4.11
N ASN A 225 -5.56 21.89 5.39
CA ASN A 225 -6.78 21.40 5.99
C ASN A 225 -7.35 22.49 6.90
N ALA A 226 -8.67 22.65 6.87
CA ALA A 226 -9.42 23.39 7.89
C ALA A 226 -10.60 22.54 8.32
N ASN A 227 -10.86 22.45 9.62
CA ASN A 227 -11.99 21.70 10.11
C ASN A 227 -12.67 22.38 11.30
N TYR A 228 -13.99 22.19 11.34
CA TYR A 228 -14.81 22.48 12.50
C TYR A 228 -15.34 21.17 13.08
N ARG A 229 -15.24 21.02 14.40
CA ARG A 229 -15.68 19.81 15.08
C ARG A 229 -16.34 20.09 16.42
N ILE A 230 -17.35 19.30 16.71
CA ILE A 230 -17.98 19.21 18.01
C ILE A 230 -17.78 17.79 18.52
N LEU A 231 -17.00 17.66 19.59
CA LEU A 231 -16.61 16.36 20.16
C LEU A 231 -17.46 15.98 21.39
N ASN A 232 -18.08 16.95 22.02
CA ASN A 232 -18.95 16.70 23.17
C ASN A 232 -20.38 16.46 22.68
N PRO A 233 -21.10 15.48 23.25
CA PRO A 233 -22.47 15.23 22.92
C PRO A 233 -23.35 16.46 23.06
N THR A 234 -24.25 16.67 22.11
CA THR A 234 -25.27 17.71 22.08
C THR A 234 -26.66 17.09 22.19
N LYS A 235 -27.73 17.92 22.15
CA LYS A 235 -29.11 17.39 22.06
C LYS A 235 -29.44 16.70 20.73
N ARG A 236 -28.59 16.83 19.69
CA ARG A 236 -28.85 16.34 18.34
C ARG A 236 -27.91 15.23 17.89
N PHE A 237 -26.64 15.28 18.32
CA PHE A 237 -25.59 14.32 17.91
C PHE A 237 -24.50 14.19 18.96
N ASN A 238 -23.82 13.04 18.95
CA ASN A 238 -22.65 12.76 19.80
C ASN A 238 -21.39 13.43 19.25
N GLY A 239 -21.25 13.49 17.94
CA GLY A 239 -20.12 14.11 17.25
C GLY A 239 -20.52 14.71 15.92
N PHE A 240 -19.85 15.80 15.55
CA PHE A 240 -20.02 16.45 14.24
C PHE A 240 -18.67 16.99 13.78
N ARG A 241 -18.35 16.79 12.50
CA ARG A 241 -17.17 17.36 11.87
C ARG A 241 -17.45 17.75 10.43
N VAL A 242 -16.97 18.93 10.04
CA VAL A 242 -16.82 19.35 8.65
C VAL A 242 -15.34 19.60 8.39
N ASN A 243 -14.83 19.11 7.29
CA ASN A 243 -13.47 19.31 6.83
C ASN A 243 -13.45 19.96 5.45
N TYR A 244 -12.52 20.86 5.27
CA TYR A 244 -12.05 21.36 4.00
C TYR A 244 -10.60 20.93 3.83
N ASN A 245 -10.26 20.34 2.70
CA ASN A 245 -8.90 19.94 2.35
C ASN A 245 -8.56 20.49 0.97
N ASN A 246 -7.33 20.90 0.79
CA ASN A 246 -6.79 21.26 -0.52
C ASN A 246 -5.40 20.67 -0.67
N PHE A 247 -5.06 20.36 -1.91
CA PHE A 247 -3.76 19.83 -2.31
C PHE A 247 -3.46 20.29 -3.73
N ILE A 248 -2.21 20.67 -3.98
CA ILE A 248 -1.69 20.93 -5.32
C ILE A 248 -0.23 20.50 -5.38
N GLN A 249 0.13 19.80 -6.45
CA GLN A 249 1.48 19.28 -6.71
C GLN A 249 1.95 19.74 -8.09
N PHE A 250 3.20 20.13 -8.17
CA PHE A 250 3.84 20.58 -9.38
C PHE A 250 5.08 19.75 -9.67
N ASN A 251 5.32 19.45 -10.92
CA ASN A 251 6.61 18.94 -11.36
C ASN A 251 7.70 19.97 -11.09
N LYS A 252 8.79 19.56 -10.46
CA LYS A 252 9.85 20.50 -10.01
C LYS A 252 10.64 21.12 -11.17
N GLU A 253 10.80 20.40 -12.29
CA GLU A 253 11.56 20.87 -13.45
C GLU A 253 10.69 21.69 -14.40
N THR A 254 9.44 21.28 -14.64
CA THR A 254 8.57 21.91 -15.65
C THR A 254 7.57 22.90 -15.08
N GLY A 255 7.28 22.84 -13.77
CA GLY A 255 6.23 23.63 -13.11
C GLY A 255 4.81 23.19 -13.46
N GLN A 256 4.62 22.11 -14.20
CA GLN A 256 3.30 21.61 -14.60
C GLN A 256 2.59 20.94 -13.42
N VAL A 257 1.26 21.08 -13.36
CA VAL A 257 0.44 20.49 -12.32
C VAL A 257 0.40 18.97 -12.50
N GLN A 258 0.91 18.21 -11.52
CA GLN A 258 0.85 16.75 -11.49
C GLN A 258 -0.34 16.24 -10.69
N GLY A 259 -0.79 16.98 -9.68
CA GLY A 259 -1.90 16.64 -8.82
C GLY A 259 -2.63 17.87 -8.31
N SER A 260 -3.93 17.79 -8.17
CA SER A 260 -4.72 18.82 -7.51
C SER A 260 -6.00 18.21 -6.95
N ASN A 261 -6.41 18.64 -5.76
CA ASN A 261 -7.67 18.21 -5.17
C ASN A 261 -8.19 19.28 -4.21
N ILE A 262 -9.49 19.54 -4.27
CA ILE A 262 -10.25 20.27 -3.26
C ILE A 262 -11.31 19.30 -2.75
N ASN A 263 -11.36 19.08 -1.44
CA ASN A 263 -12.31 18.17 -0.81
C ASN A 263 -13.06 18.89 0.31
N ILE A 264 -14.38 18.73 0.33
CA ILE A 264 -15.23 19.13 1.45
C ILE A 264 -15.99 17.88 1.89
N ASN A 265 -15.92 17.56 3.18
CA ASN A 265 -16.62 16.41 3.71
C ASN A 265 -17.14 16.63 5.12
N THR A 266 -18.16 15.87 5.48
CA THR A 266 -18.74 15.89 6.82
C THR A 266 -18.90 14.48 7.40
N ASN A 267 -18.81 14.40 8.73
CA ASN A 267 -19.03 13.19 9.50
C ASN A 267 -19.94 13.52 10.68
N ILE A 268 -20.96 12.75 10.89
CA ILE A 268 -21.98 12.94 11.92
C ILE A 268 -22.19 11.63 12.67
N GLU A 269 -22.09 11.70 13.98
CA GLU A 269 -22.44 10.61 14.87
C GLU A 269 -23.72 10.94 15.62
N THR A 270 -24.76 10.13 15.43
CA THR A 270 -26.06 10.32 16.06
C THR A 270 -26.06 9.94 17.52
N LEU A 271 -27.07 10.37 18.29
CA LEU A 271 -27.26 9.96 19.71
C LEU A 271 -27.42 8.44 19.89
N LYS A 272 -27.80 7.71 18.83
CA LYS A 272 -27.88 6.24 18.82
C LYS A 272 -26.60 5.58 18.34
N ASN A 273 -25.49 6.32 18.22
CA ASN A 273 -24.19 5.87 17.73
C ASN A 273 -24.24 5.26 16.32
N ASN A 274 -25.14 5.77 15.46
CA ASN A 274 -25.03 5.54 14.03
C ASN A 274 -24.20 6.67 13.43
N SER A 275 -23.32 6.34 12.49
CA SER A 275 -22.46 7.31 11.83
C SER A 275 -22.83 7.45 10.36
N TYR A 276 -22.78 8.66 9.84
CA TYR A 276 -22.94 8.92 8.41
C TYR A 276 -22.13 10.14 8.00
N GLY A 277 -21.79 10.18 6.75
CA GLY A 277 -21.09 11.30 6.16
C GLY A 277 -21.20 11.32 4.65
N PHE A 278 -20.82 12.45 4.09
CA PHE A 278 -20.73 12.64 2.64
C PHE A 278 -19.58 13.59 2.32
N GLY A 279 -19.09 13.49 1.10
CA GLY A 279 -18.03 14.36 0.63
C GLY A 279 -18.07 14.58 -0.86
N ILE A 280 -17.48 15.70 -1.25
CA ILE A 280 -17.28 16.12 -2.63
C ILE A 280 -15.79 16.33 -2.82
N ASN A 281 -15.25 15.78 -3.90
CA ASN A 281 -13.90 16.08 -4.37
C ASN A 281 -13.98 16.78 -5.73
N PHE A 282 -13.10 17.72 -5.94
CA PHE A 282 -12.95 18.43 -7.19
C PHE A 282 -11.46 18.53 -7.55
N ASN A 283 -11.08 18.08 -8.74
CA ASN A 283 -9.74 18.24 -9.33
C ASN A 283 -9.83 19.34 -10.40
N PRO A 284 -9.48 20.60 -10.05
CA PRO A 284 -9.80 21.78 -10.88
C PRO A 284 -8.89 21.97 -12.09
N PHE A 285 -7.77 21.26 -12.17
CA PHE A 285 -6.77 21.44 -13.23
C PHE A 285 -6.57 20.15 -14.02
N GLU A 286 -6.23 20.28 -15.30
CA GLU A 286 -5.59 19.20 -16.05
C GLU A 286 -4.29 18.82 -15.35
N ARG A 287 -4.00 17.51 -15.29
CA ARG A 287 -2.82 16.97 -14.62
C ARG A 287 -1.90 16.30 -15.61
N TYR A 288 -0.62 16.54 -15.47
CA TYR A 288 0.43 15.96 -16.27
C TYR A 288 0.99 14.75 -15.54
N ASP A 289 0.54 13.56 -15.93
CA ASP A 289 0.95 12.29 -15.33
C ASP A 289 2.20 11.76 -16.03
N TYR A 290 3.34 11.88 -15.37
CA TYR A 290 4.65 11.44 -15.86
C TYR A 290 4.93 9.95 -15.57
N TYR A 291 4.05 9.27 -14.85
CA TYR A 291 4.26 7.88 -14.40
C TYR A 291 3.54 6.86 -15.28
N GLU A 292 2.30 7.14 -15.69
CA GLU A 292 1.51 6.19 -16.49
C GLU A 292 2.14 5.84 -17.85
N PRO A 293 2.84 6.73 -18.57
CA PRO A 293 3.57 6.36 -19.79
C PRO A 293 4.70 5.35 -19.55
N ARG A 294 5.28 5.30 -18.35
CA ARG A 294 6.42 4.44 -17.96
C ARG A 294 7.64 4.63 -18.87
N GLN A 295 7.85 5.83 -19.30
CA GLN A 295 8.99 6.28 -20.09
C GLN A 295 9.42 7.66 -19.62
N GLU A 296 10.71 7.81 -19.30
CA GLU A 296 11.26 9.05 -18.76
C GLU A 296 10.97 10.24 -19.70
N GLY A 297 10.58 11.37 -19.10
CA GLY A 297 10.27 12.61 -19.83
C GLY A 297 8.91 12.62 -20.55
N ARG A 298 8.20 11.49 -20.64
CA ARG A 298 6.87 11.42 -21.26
C ARG A 298 5.77 11.58 -20.21
N PHE A 299 4.70 12.23 -20.60
CA PHE A 299 3.52 12.42 -19.74
C PHE A 299 2.23 12.21 -20.52
N VAL A 300 1.16 11.87 -19.80
CA VAL A 300 -0.20 11.89 -20.35
C VAL A 300 -1.03 12.92 -19.58
N ILE A 301 -1.84 13.69 -20.31
CA ILE A 301 -2.71 14.70 -19.69
C ILE A 301 -4.02 14.03 -19.29
N THR A 302 -4.40 14.21 -18.02
CA THR A 302 -5.69 13.77 -17.47
C THR A 302 -6.58 14.98 -17.22
N PRO A 303 -7.86 14.92 -17.59
CA PRO A 303 -8.77 16.06 -17.48
C PRO A 303 -9.17 16.37 -16.02
N THR A 304 -9.80 17.50 -15.84
CA THR A 304 -10.51 17.86 -14.62
C THR A 304 -11.55 16.80 -14.24
N SER A 305 -11.89 16.69 -12.98
CA SER A 305 -12.86 15.70 -12.52
C SER A 305 -13.50 16.09 -11.19
N TYR A 306 -14.66 15.51 -10.91
CA TYR A 306 -15.31 15.59 -9.61
C TYR A 306 -15.80 14.23 -9.15
N SER A 307 -15.90 14.07 -7.83
CA SER A 307 -16.49 12.87 -7.23
C SER A 307 -17.36 13.19 -6.03
N PHE A 308 -18.34 12.32 -5.79
CA PHE A 308 -19.20 12.30 -4.62
C PHE A 308 -19.09 10.96 -3.94
N TRP A 309 -19.07 10.98 -2.63
CA TRP A 309 -19.15 9.77 -1.84
C TRP A 309 -20.03 10.00 -0.61
N ALA A 310 -20.63 8.95 -0.12
CA ALA A 310 -21.36 8.96 1.13
C ALA A 310 -21.11 7.66 1.88
N TYR A 311 -21.37 7.67 3.18
CA TYR A 311 -21.42 6.44 3.95
C TYR A 311 -22.52 6.51 5.01
N TYR A 312 -23.03 5.35 5.36
CA TYR A 312 -23.83 5.12 6.55
C TYR A 312 -23.32 3.89 7.26
N SER A 313 -23.14 3.99 8.58
CA SER A 313 -22.70 2.91 9.45
C SER A 313 -23.63 2.80 10.65
N ARG A 314 -24.29 1.67 10.79
CA ARG A 314 -25.19 1.40 11.92
C ARG A 314 -24.38 1.01 13.15
N ASN A 315 -24.84 1.41 14.33
CA ASN A 315 -24.24 1.06 15.62
C ASN A 315 -24.04 -0.46 15.74
N TYR A 316 -22.79 -0.89 15.91
CA TYR A 316 -22.38 -2.29 15.97
C TYR A 316 -22.78 -3.01 17.27
N ASN A 317 -23.33 -2.31 18.25
CA ASN A 317 -23.93 -2.93 19.42
C ASN A 317 -25.26 -3.65 19.13
N TYR A 318 -25.91 -3.35 18.00
CA TYR A 318 -27.08 -4.09 17.55
C TYR A 318 -26.70 -5.50 17.08
N LYS A 319 -27.64 -6.45 17.23
CA LYS A 319 -27.47 -7.83 16.76
C LYS A 319 -27.23 -7.89 15.24
N PHE A 320 -27.93 -7.02 14.50
CA PHE A 320 -27.70 -6.77 13.07
C PHE A 320 -27.25 -5.33 12.86
N ALA A 321 -26.10 -5.15 12.23
CA ALA A 321 -25.60 -3.85 11.79
C ALA A 321 -25.15 -3.95 10.32
N PHE A 322 -24.99 -2.81 9.65
CA PHE A 322 -24.50 -2.77 8.28
C PHE A 322 -23.85 -1.42 7.99
N ASP A 323 -22.92 -1.46 7.04
CA ASP A 323 -22.33 -0.28 6.42
C ASP A 323 -22.72 -0.25 4.94
N ILE A 324 -22.86 0.96 4.40
CA ILE A 324 -23.06 1.21 2.97
C ILE A 324 -22.23 2.41 2.56
N ASN A 325 -21.44 2.25 1.48
CA ASN A 325 -20.52 3.28 0.98
C ASN A 325 -20.67 3.39 -0.55
N PRO A 326 -21.58 4.25 -1.07
CA PRO A 326 -21.64 4.58 -2.49
C PRO A 326 -20.61 5.65 -2.86
N GLU A 327 -20.07 5.53 -4.08
CA GLU A 327 -19.16 6.49 -4.69
C GLU A 327 -19.48 6.68 -6.17
N TYR A 328 -19.37 7.92 -6.65
CA TYR A 328 -19.47 8.28 -8.05
C TYR A 328 -18.41 9.30 -8.42
N SER A 329 -17.75 9.15 -9.57
CA SER A 329 -16.89 10.20 -10.13
C SER A 329 -17.09 10.36 -11.63
N LYS A 330 -16.83 11.57 -12.12
CA LYS A 330 -16.88 11.91 -13.54
C LYS A 330 -15.70 12.80 -13.89
N ALA A 331 -15.02 12.46 -15.00
CA ALA A 331 -14.03 13.31 -15.61
C ALA A 331 -14.66 14.16 -16.73
N ASP A 332 -14.04 15.30 -17.02
CA ASP A 332 -14.44 16.17 -18.14
C ASP A 332 -13.92 15.60 -19.47
N GLU A 333 -14.46 14.41 -19.76
CA GLU A 333 -14.19 13.62 -20.95
C GLU A 333 -15.40 12.74 -21.26
N PRO A 334 -15.82 12.59 -22.55
CA PRO A 334 -17.01 11.83 -22.89
C PRO A 334 -16.98 10.39 -22.34
N GLY A 335 -18.03 10.03 -21.59
CA GLY A 335 -18.23 8.68 -21.07
C GLY A 335 -17.19 8.18 -20.06
N ARG A 336 -16.32 9.05 -19.52
CA ARG A 336 -15.36 8.68 -18.50
C ARG A 336 -15.94 8.92 -17.11
N ASP A 337 -16.40 7.85 -16.51
CA ASP A 337 -17.04 7.85 -15.18
C ASP A 337 -16.62 6.63 -14.35
N PHE A 338 -16.90 6.71 -13.06
CA PHE A 338 -16.71 5.65 -12.09
C PHE A 338 -17.94 5.57 -11.18
N ILE A 339 -18.37 4.35 -10.90
CA ILE A 339 -19.37 4.02 -9.89
C ILE A 339 -18.80 2.94 -8.99
N GLY A 340 -18.91 3.15 -7.69
CA GLY A 340 -18.53 2.18 -6.66
C GLY A 340 -19.61 2.04 -5.59
N ILE A 341 -19.74 0.84 -5.03
CA ILE A 341 -20.56 0.58 -3.85
C ILE A 341 -19.90 -0.51 -3.01
N THR A 342 -19.85 -0.28 -1.69
CA THR A 342 -19.49 -1.31 -0.71
C THR A 342 -20.64 -1.49 0.27
N LEU A 343 -21.00 -2.74 0.55
CA LEU A 343 -22.04 -3.17 1.50
C LEU A 343 -21.42 -4.13 2.49
N SER A 344 -21.56 -3.87 3.80
CA SER A 344 -20.95 -4.68 4.86
C SER A 344 -21.97 -5.05 5.94
N PRO A 345 -22.94 -5.96 5.65
CA PRO A 345 -23.81 -6.49 6.66
C PRO A 345 -23.04 -7.34 7.68
N ARG A 346 -23.37 -7.14 8.94
CA ARG A 346 -22.78 -7.81 10.11
C ARG A 346 -23.87 -8.40 10.98
N TYR A 347 -23.69 -9.65 11.41
CA TYR A 347 -24.63 -10.31 12.30
C TYR A 347 -23.91 -10.95 13.48
N ARG A 348 -24.36 -10.62 14.69
CA ARG A 348 -23.93 -11.23 15.94
C ARG A 348 -24.94 -12.30 16.34
N PHE A 349 -24.58 -13.57 16.19
CA PHE A 349 -25.44 -14.70 16.57
C PHE A 349 -25.60 -14.75 18.09
N ASN A 350 -24.49 -14.60 18.80
CA ASN A 350 -24.40 -14.53 20.26
C ASN A 350 -23.08 -13.82 20.64
N ASP A 351 -22.74 -13.81 21.93
CA ASP A 351 -21.54 -13.14 22.45
C ASP A 351 -20.22 -13.83 22.00
N LYS A 352 -20.31 -15.06 21.48
CA LYS A 352 -19.15 -15.83 21.03
C LYS A 352 -18.99 -15.87 19.52
N LEU A 353 -20.06 -15.68 18.74
CA LEU A 353 -20.07 -15.83 17.28
C LEU A 353 -20.61 -14.57 16.61
N ALA A 354 -19.78 -13.97 15.78
CA ALA A 354 -20.15 -12.89 14.88
C ALA A 354 -19.62 -13.17 13.47
N MET A 355 -20.38 -12.77 12.46
CA MET A 355 -20.00 -12.83 11.05
C MET A 355 -20.20 -11.49 10.36
N VAL A 356 -19.33 -11.20 9.41
CA VAL A 356 -19.38 -10.03 8.54
C VAL A 356 -19.28 -10.52 7.10
N TYR A 357 -20.07 -9.95 6.22
CA TYR A 357 -19.95 -10.12 4.79
C TYR A 357 -19.70 -8.76 4.15
N ASP A 358 -18.56 -8.61 3.46
CA ASP A 358 -18.24 -7.40 2.71
C ASP A 358 -18.39 -7.69 1.22
N PHE A 359 -19.24 -6.92 0.57
CA PHE A 359 -19.42 -6.93 -0.88
C PHE A 359 -18.98 -5.59 -1.45
N SER A 360 -18.08 -5.60 -2.42
CA SER A 360 -17.67 -4.42 -3.16
C SER A 360 -17.87 -4.64 -4.66
N TYR A 361 -18.48 -3.67 -5.29
CA TYR A 361 -18.62 -3.57 -6.74
C TYR A 361 -18.09 -2.23 -7.21
N SER A 362 -17.32 -2.22 -8.28
CA SER A 362 -16.94 -0.98 -8.96
C SER A 362 -16.87 -1.14 -10.47
N ARG A 363 -17.18 -0.05 -11.18
CA ARG A 363 -17.05 0.04 -12.64
C ARG A 363 -16.42 1.39 -13.01
N ARG A 364 -15.37 1.33 -13.82
CA ARG A 364 -14.75 2.49 -14.48
C ARG A 364 -14.98 2.40 -15.98
N ASN A 365 -15.66 3.36 -16.55
CA ASN A 365 -15.86 3.46 -17.99
C ASN A 365 -14.81 4.37 -18.62
N ASN A 366 -14.38 4.05 -19.83
CA ASN A 366 -13.39 4.81 -20.60
C ASN A 366 -12.15 5.22 -19.80
N ASN A 367 -11.73 4.34 -18.86
CA ASN A 367 -10.47 4.53 -18.14
C ASN A 367 -9.30 4.45 -19.13
N LYS A 368 -8.41 5.45 -19.09
CA LYS A 368 -7.21 5.48 -19.93
C LYS A 368 -6.07 4.77 -19.22
N GLY A 369 -5.36 3.90 -19.89
CA GLY A 369 -4.19 3.24 -19.35
C GLY A 369 -3.27 2.70 -20.42
N ARG A 370 -1.96 2.70 -20.12
CA ARG A 370 -0.93 2.15 -21.00
C ARG A 370 -1.13 0.65 -21.20
N ILE A 371 -0.96 0.18 -22.43
CA ILE A 371 -1.08 -1.24 -22.78
C ILE A 371 0.17 -1.83 -23.41
N ALA A 372 0.93 -1.05 -24.20
CA ALA A 372 2.11 -1.52 -24.92
C ALA A 372 3.04 -0.36 -25.31
N VAL A 373 4.23 -0.71 -25.75
CA VAL A 373 5.14 0.15 -26.54
C VAL A 373 5.41 -0.58 -27.85
N LEU A 374 5.34 0.13 -28.96
CA LEU A 374 5.68 -0.39 -30.28
C LEU A 374 7.18 -0.13 -30.52
N GLU A 375 7.96 -1.19 -30.55
CA GLU A 375 9.36 -1.11 -30.92
C GLU A 375 9.50 -0.81 -32.41
N ASN A 376 10.44 0.09 -32.78
CA ASN A 376 10.72 0.51 -34.14
C ASN A 376 9.55 1.24 -34.86
N VAL A 377 8.53 1.67 -34.12
CA VAL A 377 7.48 2.59 -34.59
C VAL A 377 7.63 3.88 -33.81
N PHE A 378 8.13 4.93 -34.47
CA PHE A 378 8.54 6.14 -33.79
C PHE A 378 7.45 7.21 -33.81
N ASP A 379 7.35 7.95 -32.73
CA ASP A 379 6.56 9.18 -32.63
C ASP A 379 7.30 10.37 -33.25
N ALA A 380 6.69 11.56 -33.20
CA ALA A 380 7.28 12.78 -33.76
C ALA A 380 8.60 13.24 -33.08
N LEU A 381 8.92 12.72 -31.90
CA LEU A 381 10.16 12.98 -31.17
C LEU A 381 11.24 11.91 -31.42
N GLY A 382 10.95 10.90 -32.24
CA GLY A 382 11.85 9.77 -32.50
C GLY A 382 11.88 8.72 -31.40
N ASN A 383 10.94 8.76 -30.45
CA ASN A 383 10.78 7.74 -29.43
C ASN A 383 9.82 6.63 -29.88
N ASN A 384 9.96 5.44 -29.32
CA ASN A 384 9.01 4.35 -29.54
C ASN A 384 7.58 4.79 -29.17
N THR A 385 6.63 4.45 -30.03
CA THR A 385 5.22 4.83 -29.86
C THR A 385 4.60 4.12 -28.63
N ILE A 386 4.08 4.89 -27.69
CA ILE A 386 3.41 4.37 -26.50
C ILE A 386 1.93 4.25 -26.77
N LEU A 387 1.37 3.04 -26.58
CA LEU A 387 -0.04 2.74 -26.76
C LEU A 387 -0.79 2.75 -25.43
N PHE A 388 -1.93 3.39 -25.48
CA PHE A 388 -2.96 3.41 -24.44
C PHE A 388 -4.23 2.73 -24.94
N ALA A 389 -5.14 2.41 -24.03
CA ALA A 389 -6.48 1.98 -24.40
C ALA A 389 -7.54 2.76 -23.61
N ASN A 390 -8.67 3.00 -24.27
CA ASN A 390 -9.92 3.22 -23.58
C ASN A 390 -10.41 1.87 -23.08
N ARG A 391 -10.50 1.69 -21.77
CA ARG A 391 -10.88 0.40 -21.20
C ARG A 391 -12.03 0.55 -20.19
N ASN A 392 -12.89 -0.45 -20.17
CA ASN A 392 -13.84 -0.60 -19.09
C ASN A 392 -13.24 -1.55 -18.05
N VAL A 393 -13.14 -1.09 -16.80
CA VAL A 393 -12.65 -1.93 -15.69
C VAL A 393 -13.83 -2.20 -14.77
N VAL A 394 -14.09 -3.48 -14.50
CA VAL A 394 -15.13 -3.91 -13.55
C VAL A 394 -14.49 -4.78 -12.48
N THR A 395 -14.86 -4.56 -11.24
CA THR A 395 -14.34 -5.31 -10.10
C THR A 395 -15.48 -5.76 -9.19
N TYR A 396 -15.43 -7.03 -8.78
CA TYR A 396 -16.25 -7.62 -7.72
C TYR A 396 -15.33 -8.17 -6.64
N ALA A 397 -15.66 -7.92 -5.39
CA ALA A 397 -15.01 -8.55 -4.26
C ALA A 397 -16.05 -8.99 -3.22
N HIS A 398 -15.91 -10.21 -2.75
CA HIS A 398 -16.72 -10.80 -1.70
C HIS A 398 -15.79 -11.26 -0.59
N ILE A 399 -16.02 -10.80 0.65
CA ILE A 399 -15.25 -11.24 1.81
C ILE A 399 -16.25 -11.70 2.88
N ILE A 400 -16.08 -12.92 3.36
CA ILE A 400 -16.82 -13.44 4.52
C ILE A 400 -15.82 -13.60 5.64
N SER A 401 -16.06 -12.91 6.75
CA SER A 401 -15.24 -12.99 7.96
C SER A 401 -16.09 -13.50 9.13
N GLY A 402 -15.57 -14.46 9.87
CA GLY A 402 -16.22 -15.01 11.05
C GLY A 402 -15.25 -15.16 12.21
N LYS A 403 -15.71 -14.84 13.40
CA LYS A 403 -14.97 -15.09 14.64
C LYS A 403 -15.83 -15.86 15.61
N TYR A 404 -15.30 -17.00 16.09
CA TYR A 404 -15.91 -17.80 17.13
C TYR A 404 -14.98 -17.93 18.33
N SER A 405 -15.36 -17.36 19.47
CA SER A 405 -14.60 -17.42 20.72
C SER A 405 -15.15 -18.56 21.59
N ILE A 406 -14.40 -19.66 21.71
CA ILE A 406 -14.76 -20.75 22.61
C ILE A 406 -14.77 -20.24 24.06
N ASN A 407 -13.67 -19.58 24.44
CA ASN A 407 -13.46 -18.92 25.72
C ASN A 407 -12.48 -17.74 25.54
N SER A 408 -11.99 -17.14 26.64
CA SER A 408 -11.05 -16.03 26.62
C SER A 408 -9.66 -16.38 26.05
N GLN A 409 -9.32 -17.67 25.99
CA GLN A 409 -8.01 -18.16 25.56
C GLN A 409 -8.04 -18.82 24.17
N MET A 410 -9.21 -19.23 23.69
CA MET A 410 -9.33 -20.03 22.46
C MET A 410 -10.31 -19.39 21.49
N ASN A 411 -9.88 -19.22 20.24
CA ASN A 411 -10.75 -18.68 19.20
C ASN A 411 -10.47 -19.33 17.83
N PHE A 412 -11.52 -19.37 17.01
CA PHE A 412 -11.45 -19.62 15.58
C PHE A 412 -11.70 -18.32 14.83
N ASN A 413 -10.94 -18.12 13.74
CA ASN A 413 -11.22 -17.07 12.78
C ASN A 413 -11.32 -17.69 11.39
N LEU A 414 -12.34 -17.29 10.65
CA LEU A 414 -12.55 -17.63 9.25
C LEU A 414 -12.46 -16.36 8.41
N SER A 415 -11.72 -16.41 7.32
CA SER A 415 -11.72 -15.38 6.28
C SER A 415 -11.80 -16.07 4.92
N ILE A 416 -12.81 -15.74 4.13
CA ILE A 416 -12.99 -16.22 2.76
C ILE A 416 -13.05 -14.98 1.90
N ARG A 417 -12.18 -14.89 0.89
CA ARG A 417 -12.16 -13.82 -0.09
C ARG A 417 -12.24 -14.38 -1.50
N GLN A 418 -13.21 -13.90 -2.27
CA GLN A 418 -13.28 -14.05 -3.71
C GLN A 418 -13.16 -12.66 -4.34
N TYR A 419 -12.25 -12.52 -5.29
CA TYR A 419 -12.02 -11.29 -6.02
C TYR A 419 -12.00 -11.59 -7.51
N TRP A 420 -12.67 -10.75 -8.28
CA TRP A 420 -12.66 -10.79 -9.73
C TRP A 420 -12.61 -9.37 -10.28
N SER A 421 -11.63 -9.09 -11.12
CA SER A 421 -11.51 -7.82 -11.82
C SER A 421 -11.09 -8.06 -13.26
N TYR A 422 -11.71 -7.35 -14.19
CA TYR A 422 -11.30 -7.39 -15.59
C TYR A 422 -11.23 -5.99 -16.19
N ALA A 423 -10.33 -5.86 -17.19
CA ALA A 423 -10.15 -4.66 -18.00
C ALA A 423 -10.38 -5.02 -19.48
N GLU A 424 -11.47 -4.52 -20.05
CA GLU A 424 -11.87 -4.69 -21.45
C GLU A 424 -11.40 -3.46 -22.24
N ASN A 425 -10.39 -3.64 -23.09
CA ASN A 425 -9.85 -2.62 -23.96
C ASN A 425 -10.75 -2.43 -25.18
N LYS A 426 -11.19 -1.21 -25.44
CA LYS A 426 -12.11 -0.88 -26.55
C LYS A 426 -11.37 -0.24 -27.71
N ASN A 427 -10.93 1.00 -27.52
CA ASN A 427 -10.22 1.75 -28.55
C ASN A 427 -8.75 1.87 -28.17
N ILE A 428 -7.87 1.64 -29.12
CA ILE A 428 -6.44 1.82 -28.94
C ILE A 428 -6.07 3.25 -29.33
N LEU A 429 -5.22 3.85 -28.53
CA LEU A 429 -4.77 5.24 -28.64
C LEU A 429 -3.25 5.29 -28.63
N SER A 430 -2.67 6.24 -29.33
CA SER A 430 -1.25 6.55 -29.21
C SER A 430 -1.04 7.84 -28.43
N LEU A 431 0.06 7.89 -27.67
CA LEU A 431 0.45 9.06 -26.91
C LEU A 431 1.24 10.01 -27.83
N THR A 432 0.75 11.24 -27.96
CA THR A 432 1.45 12.29 -28.71
C THR A 432 2.60 12.90 -27.89
N ASP A 433 3.46 13.67 -28.53
CA ASP A 433 4.52 14.49 -27.89
C ASP A 433 4.00 15.52 -26.87
N LYS A 434 2.75 15.98 -27.08
CA LYS A 434 2.06 16.95 -26.20
C LYS A 434 1.26 16.30 -25.08
N GLY A 435 1.43 14.99 -24.85
CA GLY A 435 0.71 14.27 -23.77
C GLY A 435 -0.76 14.01 -24.03
N ARG A 436 -1.27 14.26 -25.25
CA ARG A 436 -2.63 13.93 -25.65
C ARG A 436 -2.71 12.55 -26.26
N LEU A 437 -3.86 11.90 -26.14
CA LEU A 437 -4.14 10.61 -26.70
C LEU A 437 -4.98 10.75 -27.98
N VAL A 438 -4.54 10.10 -29.06
CA VAL A 438 -5.21 10.10 -30.37
C VAL A 438 -5.45 8.65 -30.83
N ASP A 439 -6.49 8.43 -31.63
CA ASP A 439 -6.83 7.09 -32.12
C ASP A 439 -5.69 6.44 -32.90
N TYR A 440 -5.45 5.14 -32.64
CA TYR A 440 -4.45 4.33 -33.32
C TYR A 440 -5.08 3.03 -33.85
N LEU A 441 -5.17 2.92 -35.19
CA LEU A 441 -5.89 1.82 -35.86
C LEU A 441 -4.99 0.62 -36.19
N GLY A 442 -3.69 0.75 -36.08
CA GLY A 442 -2.71 -0.26 -36.52
C GLY A 442 -2.48 -1.45 -35.59
N TYR A 443 -3.02 -1.40 -34.36
CA TYR A 443 -2.76 -2.41 -33.34
C TYR A 443 -3.94 -3.39 -33.18
N LYS A 444 -3.65 -4.70 -33.33
CA LYS A 444 -4.68 -5.75 -33.33
C LYS A 444 -4.56 -6.78 -32.20
N GLU A 445 -3.48 -6.71 -31.38
CA GLU A 445 -3.31 -7.67 -30.30
C GLU A 445 -4.34 -7.47 -29.20
N ASN A 446 -4.84 -8.57 -28.66
CA ASN A 446 -5.72 -8.54 -27.49
C ASN A 446 -4.90 -8.28 -26.22
N LYS A 447 -5.08 -7.11 -25.61
CA LYS A 447 -4.50 -6.73 -24.31
C LYS A 447 -5.56 -6.67 -23.21
N ASN A 448 -6.69 -7.32 -23.38
CA ASN A 448 -7.65 -7.50 -22.29
C ASN A 448 -6.98 -8.25 -21.14
N SER A 449 -7.44 -8.01 -19.94
CA SER A 449 -6.96 -8.71 -18.76
C SER A 449 -8.11 -9.05 -17.83
N SER A 450 -8.05 -10.25 -17.28
CA SER A 450 -8.98 -10.73 -16.28
C SER A 450 -8.20 -11.41 -15.16
N PHE A 451 -8.47 -11.05 -13.93
CA PHE A 451 -7.78 -11.55 -12.76
C PHE A 451 -8.79 -12.06 -11.73
N TYR A 452 -8.63 -13.30 -11.35
CA TYR A 452 -9.48 -13.97 -10.36
C TYR A 452 -8.62 -14.46 -9.22
N THR A 453 -9.10 -14.29 -7.98
CA THR A 453 -8.49 -14.93 -6.82
C THR A 453 -9.54 -15.51 -5.88
N TRP A 454 -9.14 -16.60 -5.26
CA TRP A 454 -9.82 -17.24 -4.15
C TRP A 454 -8.83 -17.42 -3.01
N ASN A 455 -9.20 -17.02 -1.79
CA ASN A 455 -8.44 -17.27 -0.58
C ASN A 455 -9.39 -17.64 0.54
N MET A 456 -9.10 -18.72 1.25
CA MET A 456 -9.80 -19.13 2.45
C MET A 456 -8.77 -19.42 3.53
N ASP A 457 -8.86 -18.71 4.65
CA ASP A 457 -8.06 -18.91 5.85
C ASP A 457 -8.96 -19.33 7.00
N LEU A 458 -8.70 -20.50 7.57
CA LEU A 458 -9.29 -20.94 8.82
C LEU A 458 -8.18 -21.07 9.86
N SER A 459 -8.23 -20.27 10.90
CA SER A 459 -7.24 -20.29 11.96
C SER A 459 -7.86 -20.62 13.30
N TYR A 460 -7.13 -21.42 14.09
CA TYR A 460 -7.39 -21.66 15.51
C TYR A 460 -6.22 -21.13 16.32
N SER A 461 -6.50 -20.42 17.39
CA SER A 461 -5.50 -19.89 18.32
C SER A 461 -5.83 -20.25 19.75
N TRP A 462 -4.81 -20.74 20.48
CA TRP A 462 -4.90 -21.06 21.90
C TRP A 462 -3.77 -20.38 22.68
N TRP A 463 -4.13 -19.45 23.55
CA TRP A 463 -3.24 -18.78 24.50
C TRP A 463 -3.15 -19.63 25.78
N PHE A 464 -2.20 -20.55 25.85
CA PHE A 464 -2.09 -21.49 26.96
C PHE A 464 -1.39 -20.91 28.19
N ALA A 465 -0.62 -19.80 28.02
CA ALA A 465 -0.01 -19.02 29.10
C ALA A 465 0.12 -17.55 28.68
N PRO A 466 0.36 -16.60 29.62
CA PRO A 466 0.63 -15.21 29.27
C PRO A 466 1.76 -15.09 28.25
N GLY A 467 1.52 -14.42 27.12
CA GLY A 467 2.48 -14.26 26.05
C GLY A 467 2.76 -15.50 25.19
N SER A 468 2.19 -16.68 25.56
CA SER A 468 2.46 -17.97 24.91
C SER A 468 1.23 -18.48 24.16
N GLN A 469 1.39 -18.87 22.91
CA GLN A 469 0.30 -19.21 21.99
C GLN A 469 0.68 -20.38 21.09
N VAL A 470 -0.29 -21.24 20.82
CA VAL A 470 -0.27 -22.19 19.71
C VAL A 470 -1.30 -21.74 18.68
N SER A 471 -0.93 -21.73 17.41
CA SER A 471 -1.82 -21.39 16.30
C SER A 471 -1.75 -22.46 15.22
N PHE A 472 -2.91 -22.82 14.69
CA PHE A 472 -3.08 -23.66 13.50
C PHE A 472 -3.72 -22.81 12.43
N LEU A 473 -3.17 -22.85 11.23
CA LEU A 473 -3.73 -22.18 10.05
C LEU A 473 -3.90 -23.21 8.94
N TYR A 474 -5.11 -23.33 8.44
CA TYR A 474 -5.38 -23.97 7.17
C TYR A 474 -5.72 -22.88 6.15
N ARG A 475 -4.97 -22.86 5.06
CA ARG A 475 -5.17 -21.96 3.92
C ARG A 475 -5.49 -22.76 2.68
N ASN A 476 -6.46 -22.26 1.92
CA ASN A 476 -6.77 -22.73 0.59
C ASN A 476 -6.81 -21.51 -0.35
N SER A 477 -6.01 -21.53 -1.41
CA SER A 477 -5.87 -20.38 -2.30
C SER A 477 -5.74 -20.77 -3.75
N SER A 478 -6.23 -19.91 -4.65
CA SER A 478 -6.07 -20.00 -6.09
C SER A 478 -6.03 -18.61 -6.70
N ALA A 479 -5.24 -18.43 -7.76
CA ALA A 479 -5.20 -17.21 -8.54
C ALA A 479 -5.06 -17.55 -10.03
N THR A 480 -5.73 -16.79 -10.88
CA THR A 480 -5.68 -16.95 -12.35
C THR A 480 -5.64 -15.58 -13.00
N PHE A 481 -4.74 -15.41 -13.94
CA PHE A 481 -4.66 -14.25 -14.83
C PHE A 481 -4.82 -14.71 -16.27
N GLU A 482 -5.73 -14.08 -17.00
CA GLU A 482 -6.08 -14.44 -18.39
C GLU A 482 -6.24 -13.18 -19.24
N ASN A 483 -5.95 -13.31 -20.54
CA ASN A 483 -6.20 -12.24 -21.53
C ASN A 483 -7.61 -12.34 -22.17
N VAL A 484 -8.40 -13.33 -21.75
CA VAL A 484 -9.78 -13.52 -22.19
C VAL A 484 -10.72 -13.15 -21.05
N ILE A 485 -11.76 -12.40 -21.38
CA ILE A 485 -12.77 -11.99 -20.39
C ILE A 485 -13.98 -12.92 -20.52
N ASN A 486 -14.18 -13.77 -19.55
CA ASN A 486 -15.43 -14.50 -19.36
C ASN A 486 -16.31 -13.73 -18.37
N LYS A 487 -17.45 -13.21 -18.83
CA LYS A 487 -18.39 -12.44 -17.98
C LYS A 487 -19.33 -13.32 -17.15
N ASN A 488 -19.25 -14.66 -17.32
CA ASN A 488 -20.03 -15.59 -16.54
C ASN A 488 -19.39 -15.83 -15.16
N TYR A 489 -20.00 -15.28 -14.13
CA TYR A 489 -19.50 -15.35 -12.75
C TYR A 489 -19.35 -16.79 -12.25
N LYS A 490 -20.34 -17.67 -12.56
CA LYS A 490 -20.32 -19.07 -12.11
C LYS A 490 -19.16 -19.84 -12.72
N ASP A 491 -18.90 -19.66 -14.02
CA ASP A 491 -17.78 -20.33 -14.70
C ASP A 491 -16.44 -19.89 -14.12
N ASN A 492 -16.31 -18.60 -13.79
CA ASN A 492 -15.10 -18.05 -13.18
C ASN A 492 -14.81 -18.64 -11.81
N ILE A 493 -15.84 -18.78 -10.96
CA ILE A 493 -15.68 -19.44 -9.64
C ILE A 493 -15.31 -20.92 -9.84
N ASN A 494 -16.01 -21.63 -10.71
CA ASN A 494 -15.72 -23.04 -10.97
C ASN A 494 -14.28 -23.24 -11.44
N ALA A 495 -13.78 -22.37 -12.32
CA ALA A 495 -12.40 -22.43 -12.81
C ALA A 495 -11.34 -22.18 -11.71
N LEU A 496 -11.66 -21.40 -10.68
CA LEU A 496 -10.78 -21.17 -9.51
C LEU A 496 -10.74 -22.37 -8.57
N LEU A 497 -11.87 -23.07 -8.41
CA LEU A 497 -12.04 -24.12 -7.40
C LEU A 497 -11.73 -25.52 -7.95
N THR A 498 -11.06 -25.63 -9.12
CA THR A 498 -10.59 -26.93 -9.62
C THR A 498 -9.40 -27.44 -8.78
N ASN A 499 -9.34 -28.74 -8.56
CA ASN A 499 -8.28 -29.38 -7.75
C ASN A 499 -6.86 -29.10 -8.26
N GLU A 500 -6.70 -28.86 -9.56
CA GLU A 500 -5.41 -28.56 -10.20
C GLU A 500 -4.87 -27.15 -9.85
N LYS A 501 -5.76 -26.21 -9.53
CA LYS A 501 -5.39 -24.81 -9.24
C LYS A 501 -5.37 -24.49 -7.74
N LEU A 502 -6.08 -25.26 -6.93
CA LEU A 502 -6.16 -25.04 -5.50
C LEU A 502 -4.87 -25.44 -4.79
N GLN A 503 -4.25 -24.51 -4.12
CA GLN A 503 -3.13 -24.75 -3.24
C GLN A 503 -3.61 -24.86 -1.79
N HIS A 504 -3.15 -25.88 -1.09
CA HIS A 504 -3.48 -26.14 0.30
C HIS A 504 -2.25 -25.97 1.17
N THR A 505 -2.34 -25.17 2.21
CA THR A 505 -1.26 -24.94 3.17
C THR A 505 -1.77 -25.19 4.57
N LEU A 506 -1.08 -26.06 5.32
CA LEU A 506 -1.28 -26.23 6.74
C LEU A 506 -0.05 -25.69 7.48
N SER A 507 -0.27 -24.77 8.41
CA SER A 507 0.79 -24.18 9.22
C SER A 507 0.49 -24.33 10.70
N VAL A 508 1.50 -24.72 11.47
CA VAL A 508 1.47 -24.76 12.93
C VAL A 508 2.52 -23.80 13.45
N SER A 509 2.14 -22.90 14.33
CA SER A 509 3.03 -21.94 14.96
C SER A 509 2.92 -22.05 16.47
N VAL A 510 4.07 -22.12 17.14
CA VAL A 510 4.17 -22.10 18.60
C VAL A 510 4.99 -20.88 18.99
N ARG A 511 4.38 -19.99 19.76
CA ARG A 511 5.06 -18.90 20.43
C ARG A 511 5.13 -19.23 21.92
N TYR A 512 6.32 -19.20 22.47
CA TYR A 512 6.55 -19.34 23.89
C TYR A 512 7.24 -18.10 24.44
N PHE A 513 6.61 -17.46 25.41
CA PHE A 513 7.17 -16.29 26.08
C PHE A 513 7.98 -16.72 27.28
N ILE A 514 9.23 -16.29 27.32
CA ILE A 514 10.15 -16.56 28.43
C ILE A 514 10.32 -15.24 29.20
N ASP A 515 9.87 -15.21 30.47
CA ASP A 515 10.07 -14.06 31.34
C ASP A 515 11.47 -14.15 31.98
N TYR A 516 12.32 -13.18 31.65
CA TYR A 516 13.67 -13.09 32.22
C TYR A 516 13.65 -12.98 33.77
N ASN A 517 12.66 -12.30 34.35
CA ASN A 517 12.58 -12.14 35.81
C ASN A 517 12.19 -13.45 36.52
N GLU A 518 11.35 -14.28 35.89
CA GLU A 518 11.04 -15.62 36.41
C GLU A 518 12.26 -16.52 36.38
N ILE A 519 13.02 -16.53 35.27
CA ILE A 519 14.25 -17.29 35.14
C ILE A 519 15.27 -16.82 36.17
N LYS A 520 15.51 -15.52 36.29
CA LYS A 520 16.44 -14.96 37.26
C LYS A 520 16.06 -15.34 38.69
N ASN A 521 14.77 -15.31 39.03
CA ASN A 521 14.29 -15.66 40.37
C ASN A 521 14.43 -17.16 40.67
N GLN A 522 14.38 -18.04 39.66
CA GLN A 522 14.67 -19.47 39.82
C GLN A 522 16.15 -19.74 40.09
N PHE A 523 17.05 -19.05 39.37
CA PHE A 523 18.49 -19.19 39.58
C PHE A 523 19.01 -18.55 40.88
N VAL A 524 18.31 -17.56 41.45
CA VAL A 524 18.66 -16.92 42.73
C VAL A 524 18.15 -17.71 43.94
N LYS A 525 17.17 -18.62 43.72
CA LYS A 525 16.62 -19.51 44.77
C LYS A 525 17.26 -20.90 44.82
N SER A 526 18.10 -21.25 43.87
CA SER A 526 18.95 -22.44 43.86
C SER A 526 20.36 -22.10 44.36
#